data_306b7b5feaeae41e795adfc839cf1fdc
#
_entry.id   306b7b5feaeae41e795adfc839cf1fdc
#
_cell.length_a   1.000
_cell.length_b   1.000
_cell.length_c   1.000
_cell.angle_alpha   90.00
_cell.angle_beta   90.00
_cell.angle_gamma   90.00
#
_symmetry.space_group_name_H-M   'P 1'
#
loop_
_entity.id
_entity.type
_entity.pdbx_description
1 polymer ?
#
loop_
_entity_poly.entity_id
_entity_poly.type
_entity_poly.pdbx_seq_one_letter_code
_entity_poly.pdbx_strand_id
1 'polypeptide(L)'
;SSVVKATVFVAKTIARFLNDLSKYCFIDYYHCPTSNHSQTRPLGTKASEIASEDVEYVICNYIKDVLANNSRITPHMNFGYEYIEIPIFNFKTIAMHGHTINNIDNALKDLTYHKKTFYTTVFLAHYHAAKIGTVGEMSNTDCEVIVCPSFVGSCPYSEKIMKGAKPSCCRNRYNEKCGHTETYKFIVKDE
;
A
#
# COMPACT_ATOMS: atom_id res chain seq x y z
N SER A 1 15.54 4.48 -16.90
CA SER A 1 14.22 4.39 -17.56
C SER A 1 13.45 5.68 -17.34
N SER A 2 12.63 6.09 -18.32
CA SER A 2 11.79 7.30 -18.22
C SER A 2 10.68 7.07 -17.19
N VAL A 3 10.50 8.02 -16.27
CA VAL A 3 9.39 7.99 -15.28
C VAL A 3 8.03 7.84 -15.98
N VAL A 4 7.81 8.56 -17.07
CA VAL A 4 6.57 8.49 -17.86
C VAL A 4 6.32 7.08 -18.39
N LYS A 5 7.35 6.41 -18.96
CA LYS A 5 7.20 5.04 -19.45
C LYS A 5 6.92 4.05 -18.31
N ALA A 6 7.58 4.22 -17.17
CA ALA A 6 7.34 3.39 -15.99
C ALA A 6 5.91 3.57 -15.46
N THR A 7 5.42 4.80 -15.36
CA THR A 7 4.06 5.13 -14.93
C THR A 7 3.01 4.44 -15.81
N VAL A 8 3.13 4.57 -17.14
CA VAL A 8 2.21 3.92 -18.08
C VAL A 8 2.29 2.38 -17.99
N PHE A 9 3.50 1.83 -17.85
CA PHE A 9 3.68 0.40 -17.71
C PHE A 9 3.01 -0.15 -16.45
N VAL A 10 3.24 0.50 -15.31
CA VAL A 10 2.65 0.10 -14.01
C VAL A 10 1.13 0.17 -14.07
N ALA A 11 0.57 1.28 -14.57
CA ALA A 11 -0.88 1.46 -14.69
C ALA A 11 -1.53 0.35 -15.51
N LYS A 12 -0.95 0.03 -16.69
CA LYS A 12 -1.44 -1.05 -17.55
C LYS A 12 -1.31 -2.42 -16.90
N THR A 13 -0.22 -2.67 -16.19
CA THR A 13 0.02 -3.96 -15.53
C THR A 13 -0.99 -4.20 -14.41
N ILE A 14 -1.23 -3.19 -13.55
CA ILE A 14 -2.23 -3.30 -12.48
C ILE A 14 -3.63 -3.48 -13.06
N ALA A 15 -4.01 -2.68 -14.07
CA ALA A 15 -5.33 -2.79 -14.68
C ALA A 15 -5.58 -4.19 -15.30
N ARG A 16 -4.59 -4.76 -16.00
CA ARG A 16 -4.69 -6.13 -16.54
C ARG A 16 -4.81 -7.16 -15.43
N PHE A 17 -3.98 -7.08 -14.41
CA PHE A 17 -4.02 -7.99 -13.26
C PHE A 17 -5.39 -7.98 -12.59
N LEU A 18 -5.93 -6.80 -12.29
CA LEU A 18 -7.25 -6.66 -11.67
C LEU A 18 -8.36 -7.21 -12.58
N ASN A 19 -8.30 -6.92 -13.88
CA ASN A 19 -9.28 -7.45 -14.83
C ASN A 19 -9.21 -8.98 -14.93
N ASP A 20 -8.03 -9.58 -14.93
CA ASP A 20 -7.89 -11.03 -14.95
C ASP A 20 -8.34 -11.68 -13.65
N LEU A 21 -8.00 -11.10 -12.51
CA LEU A 21 -8.42 -11.57 -11.19
C LEU A 21 -9.94 -11.48 -11.00
N SER A 22 -10.58 -10.47 -11.57
CA SER A 22 -12.03 -10.27 -11.47
C SER A 22 -12.86 -11.39 -12.09
N LYS A 23 -12.27 -12.23 -12.98
CA LYS A 23 -12.91 -13.43 -13.51
C LYS A 23 -13.23 -14.46 -12.42
N TYR A 24 -12.52 -14.40 -11.29
CA TYR A 24 -12.60 -15.37 -10.21
C TYR A 24 -13.24 -14.83 -8.93
N CYS A 25 -13.18 -13.51 -8.68
CA CYS A 25 -13.71 -12.91 -7.45
C CYS A 25 -14.20 -11.48 -7.68
N PHE A 26 -14.94 -10.92 -6.72
CA PHE A 26 -15.19 -9.49 -6.61
C PHE A 26 -13.98 -8.82 -5.98
N ILE A 27 -13.67 -7.60 -6.40
CA ILE A 27 -12.46 -6.89 -6.00
C ILE A 27 -12.84 -5.48 -5.53
N ASP A 28 -12.49 -5.16 -4.28
CA ASP A 28 -12.35 -3.79 -3.80
C ASP A 28 -10.88 -3.40 -3.91
N TYR A 29 -10.55 -2.51 -4.84
CA TYR A 29 -9.18 -2.07 -5.09
C TYR A 29 -8.91 -0.76 -4.39
N TYR A 30 -8.05 -0.78 -3.39
CA TYR A 30 -7.65 0.40 -2.62
C TYR A 30 -6.28 0.90 -3.06
N HIS A 31 -6.19 2.19 -3.42
CA HIS A 31 -4.94 2.84 -3.80
C HIS A 31 -4.78 4.16 -3.06
N CYS A 32 -3.68 4.29 -2.34
CA CYS A 32 -3.26 5.54 -1.71
C CYS A 32 -2.15 6.16 -2.55
N PRO A 33 -2.43 7.23 -3.33
CA PRO A 33 -1.51 7.75 -4.33
C PRO A 33 -0.48 8.72 -3.76
N THR A 34 -0.01 8.50 -2.54
CA THR A 34 0.96 9.41 -1.91
C THR A 34 2.15 8.64 -1.39
N SER A 35 3.28 8.78 -2.10
CA SER A 35 4.56 8.22 -1.67
C SER A 35 5.70 9.20 -1.93
N ASN A 36 6.81 9.04 -1.22
CA ASN A 36 7.99 9.88 -1.45
C ASN A 36 8.76 9.52 -2.74
N HIS A 37 8.36 8.46 -3.44
CA HIS A 37 9.00 7.98 -4.67
C HIS A 37 8.30 8.42 -5.96
N SER A 38 7.01 8.71 -5.89
CA SER A 38 6.16 9.06 -7.04
C SER A 38 5.97 10.56 -7.23
N GLN A 39 6.38 11.37 -6.26
CA GLN A 39 6.28 12.83 -6.33
C GLN A 39 7.18 13.39 -7.41
N THR A 40 6.59 14.19 -8.31
CA THR A 40 7.30 14.96 -9.32
C THR A 40 7.51 16.37 -8.82
N ARG A 41 8.73 16.91 -8.99
CA ARG A 41 9.06 18.26 -8.54
C ARG A 41 9.76 19.02 -9.66
N PRO A 42 9.35 20.26 -9.95
CA PRO A 42 10.15 21.16 -10.76
C PRO A 42 11.54 21.39 -10.13
N LEU A 43 12.53 21.61 -10.97
CA LEU A 43 13.89 21.92 -10.53
C LEU A 43 13.88 23.11 -9.55
N GLY A 44 14.51 22.92 -8.39
CA GLY A 44 14.66 23.98 -7.36
C GLY A 44 13.58 24.03 -6.30
N THR A 45 12.51 23.22 -6.39
CA THR A 45 11.47 23.16 -5.35
C THR A 45 11.80 22.18 -4.22
N LYS A 46 11.40 22.53 -2.99
CA LYS A 46 11.56 21.66 -1.82
C LYS A 46 10.44 20.61 -1.76
N ALA A 47 10.71 19.50 -1.07
CA ALA A 47 9.75 18.40 -0.88
C ALA A 47 8.42 18.85 -0.24
N SER A 48 8.46 19.89 0.59
CA SER A 48 7.31 20.45 1.29
C SER A 48 6.43 21.38 0.44
N GLU A 49 6.88 21.78 -0.75
CA GLU A 49 6.22 22.82 -1.53
C GLU A 49 5.21 22.27 -2.55
N ILE A 50 5.29 20.98 -2.89
CA ILE A 50 4.41 20.39 -3.91
C ILE A 50 3.95 19.01 -3.43
N ALA A 51 2.99 18.97 -2.53
CA ALA A 51 2.39 17.73 -2.04
C ALA A 51 1.39 17.08 -3.02
N SER A 52 0.95 17.81 -4.07
CA SER A 52 -0.10 17.38 -4.99
C SER A 52 0.40 16.84 -6.33
N GLU A 53 1.67 17.03 -6.66
CA GLU A 53 2.25 16.57 -7.93
C GLU A 53 2.81 15.15 -7.80
N ASP A 54 1.96 14.17 -8.03
CA ASP A 54 2.29 12.75 -7.89
C ASP A 54 1.88 11.97 -9.14
N VAL A 55 2.81 11.20 -9.72
CA VAL A 55 2.52 10.37 -10.91
C VAL A 55 1.53 9.25 -10.62
N GLU A 56 1.34 8.87 -9.36
CA GLU A 56 0.33 7.89 -8.98
C GLU A 56 -1.10 8.41 -9.23
N TYR A 57 -1.30 9.72 -9.27
CA TYR A 57 -2.56 10.31 -9.72
C TYR A 57 -2.94 9.85 -11.14
N VAL A 58 -1.95 9.81 -12.04
CA VAL A 58 -2.15 9.32 -13.42
C VAL A 58 -2.46 7.83 -13.43
N ILE A 59 -1.74 7.04 -12.61
CA ILE A 59 -1.97 5.58 -12.49
C ILE A 59 -3.39 5.31 -11.99
N CYS A 60 -3.81 5.99 -10.93
CA CYS A 60 -5.15 5.83 -10.34
C CYS A 60 -6.27 6.16 -11.33
N ASN A 61 -6.19 7.29 -12.01
CA ASN A 61 -7.21 7.68 -12.99
C ASN A 61 -7.25 6.71 -14.17
N TYR A 62 -6.09 6.29 -14.68
CA TYR A 62 -6.03 5.28 -15.74
C TYR A 62 -6.72 3.97 -15.34
N ILE A 63 -6.45 3.47 -14.15
CA ILE A 63 -7.05 2.23 -13.64
C ILE A 63 -8.57 2.39 -13.51
N LYS A 64 -9.01 3.50 -12.92
CA LYS A 64 -10.42 3.83 -12.74
C LYS A 64 -11.17 3.86 -14.08
N ASP A 65 -10.62 4.56 -15.07
CA ASP A 65 -11.25 4.74 -16.37
C ASP A 65 -11.29 3.44 -17.18
N VAL A 66 -10.18 2.70 -17.22
CA VAL A 66 -10.10 1.43 -17.97
C VAL A 66 -11.00 0.35 -17.37
N LEU A 67 -11.18 0.34 -16.06
CA LEU A 67 -11.99 -0.66 -15.36
C LEU A 67 -13.42 -0.19 -15.04
N ALA A 68 -13.83 1.00 -15.50
CA ALA A 68 -15.13 1.59 -15.19
C ALA A 68 -16.33 0.70 -15.56
N ASN A 69 -16.21 -0.09 -16.61
CA ASN A 69 -17.26 -1.00 -17.08
C ASN A 69 -17.21 -2.41 -16.48
N ASN A 70 -16.25 -2.70 -15.61
CA ASN A 70 -16.15 -4.00 -14.96
C ASN A 70 -16.86 -3.96 -13.59
N SER A 71 -18.11 -4.44 -13.57
CA SER A 71 -18.97 -4.43 -12.37
C SER A 71 -18.46 -5.31 -11.21
N ARG A 72 -17.40 -6.08 -11.41
CA ARG A 72 -16.78 -6.91 -10.36
C ARG A 72 -15.62 -6.22 -9.67
N ILE A 73 -15.27 -4.99 -10.07
CA ILE A 73 -14.17 -4.22 -9.49
C ILE A 73 -14.70 -2.87 -9.02
N THR A 74 -14.47 -2.57 -7.74
CA THR A 74 -14.78 -1.26 -7.16
C THR A 74 -13.48 -0.56 -6.77
N PRO A 75 -13.06 0.49 -7.48
CA PRO A 75 -11.85 1.23 -7.14
C PRO A 75 -12.13 2.26 -6.03
N HIS A 76 -11.30 2.24 -5.00
CA HIS A 76 -11.27 3.19 -3.90
C HIS A 76 -9.94 3.93 -3.92
N MET A 77 -9.98 5.25 -4.07
CA MET A 77 -8.80 6.09 -4.20
C MET A 77 -8.93 7.31 -3.31
N ASN A 78 -7.91 7.59 -2.51
CA ASN A 78 -7.91 8.69 -1.56
C ASN A 78 -6.87 9.74 -1.96
N PHE A 79 -7.26 10.71 -2.78
CA PHE A 79 -6.40 11.79 -3.23
C PHE A 79 -6.24 12.87 -2.14
N GLY A 80 -5.01 13.37 -1.97
CA GLY A 80 -4.69 14.45 -1.03
C GLY A 80 -4.45 14.00 0.41
N TYR A 81 -4.42 12.69 0.68
CA TYR A 81 -4.09 12.12 1.98
C TYR A 81 -2.99 11.07 1.84
N GLU A 82 -2.17 10.92 2.87
CA GLU A 82 -1.08 9.93 2.91
C GLU A 82 -1.53 8.53 3.36
N TYR A 83 -2.84 8.32 3.50
CA TYR A 83 -3.43 7.08 3.98
C TYR A 83 -4.75 6.77 3.29
N ILE A 84 -5.15 5.50 3.32
CA ILE A 84 -6.46 5.04 2.92
C ILE A 84 -7.02 4.06 3.96
N GLU A 85 -8.27 4.25 4.34
CA GLU A 85 -8.96 3.32 5.22
C GLU A 85 -9.52 2.15 4.40
N ILE A 86 -9.32 0.94 4.91
CA ILE A 86 -9.77 -0.30 4.27
C ILE A 86 -10.65 -1.04 5.26
N PRO A 87 -11.99 -0.93 5.16
CA PRO A 87 -12.88 -1.71 6.00
C PRO A 87 -12.83 -3.18 5.57
N ILE A 88 -12.55 -4.07 6.52
CA ILE A 88 -12.55 -5.51 6.30
C ILE A 88 -13.49 -6.13 7.34
N PHE A 89 -14.68 -6.56 6.93
CA PHE A 89 -15.76 -6.94 7.83
C PHE A 89 -16.06 -5.82 8.84
N ASN A 90 -15.99 -6.11 10.13
CA ASN A 90 -16.17 -5.14 11.21
C ASN A 90 -14.85 -4.51 11.68
N PHE A 91 -13.73 -4.87 11.05
CA PHE A 91 -12.40 -4.38 11.42
C PHE A 91 -12.04 -3.14 10.62
N LYS A 92 -11.61 -2.10 11.33
CA LYS A 92 -11.08 -0.89 10.72
C LYS A 92 -9.59 -1.08 10.50
N THR A 93 -9.19 -1.07 9.26
CA THR A 93 -7.78 -1.10 8.89
C THR A 93 -7.39 0.15 8.11
N ILE A 94 -6.12 0.50 8.13
CA ILE A 94 -5.59 1.67 7.46
C ILE A 94 -4.29 1.31 6.74
N ALA A 95 -4.11 1.82 5.55
CA ALA A 95 -2.90 1.64 4.77
C ALA A 95 -2.26 2.98 4.42
N MET A 96 -0.94 3.02 4.40
CA MET A 96 -0.16 4.18 3.98
C MET A 96 1.23 3.78 3.48
N HIS A 97 1.90 4.69 2.77
CA HIS A 97 3.28 4.42 2.36
C HIS A 97 4.23 4.27 3.56
N GLY A 98 4.10 5.11 4.59
CA GLY A 98 4.84 4.96 5.84
C GLY A 98 6.16 5.74 5.92
N HIS A 99 6.52 6.55 4.92
CA HIS A 99 7.74 7.36 4.94
C HIS A 99 7.76 8.45 6.02
N THR A 100 6.58 8.80 6.55
CA THR A 100 6.41 9.76 7.66
C THR A 100 6.37 9.07 9.04
N ILE A 101 6.37 7.74 9.09
CA ILE A 101 6.38 6.97 10.33
C ILE A 101 7.80 6.77 10.83
N ASN A 102 8.14 7.38 11.96
CA ASN A 102 9.46 7.29 12.56
C ASN A 102 9.70 5.96 13.31
N ASN A 103 8.65 5.41 13.91
CA ASN A 103 8.72 4.17 14.67
C ASN A 103 7.56 3.25 14.27
N ILE A 104 7.90 2.14 13.62
CA ILE A 104 6.93 1.14 13.13
C ILE A 104 6.09 0.58 14.27
N ASP A 105 6.69 0.27 15.41
CA ASP A 105 6.02 -0.39 16.53
C ASP A 105 5.01 0.56 17.22
N ASN A 106 5.14 1.87 17.04
CA ASN A 106 4.18 2.87 17.52
C ASN A 106 3.16 3.30 16.46
N ALA A 107 3.30 2.88 15.21
CA ALA A 107 2.50 3.40 14.10
C ALA A 107 0.99 3.28 14.35
N LEU A 108 0.53 2.16 14.87
CA LEU A 108 -0.88 1.93 15.18
C LEU A 108 -1.40 2.90 16.25
N LYS A 109 -0.63 3.08 17.32
CA LYS A 109 -0.95 3.99 18.42
C LYS A 109 -0.99 5.44 17.92
N ASP A 110 0.02 5.86 17.20
CA ASP A 110 0.14 7.23 16.71
C ASP A 110 -1.00 7.59 15.74
N LEU A 111 -1.33 6.67 14.82
CA LEU A 111 -2.45 6.83 13.89
C LEU A 111 -3.80 6.85 14.62
N THR A 112 -4.00 5.95 15.59
CA THR A 112 -5.22 5.93 16.42
C THR A 112 -5.40 7.27 17.15
N TYR A 113 -4.34 7.80 17.72
CA TYR A 113 -4.36 9.08 18.41
C TYR A 113 -4.66 10.26 17.47
N HIS A 114 -3.95 10.29 16.34
CA HIS A 114 -4.08 11.37 15.36
C HIS A 114 -5.45 11.37 14.68
N LYS A 115 -5.98 10.19 14.35
CA LYS A 115 -7.28 10.03 13.68
C LYS A 115 -8.47 9.96 14.62
N LYS A 116 -8.23 9.85 15.93
CA LYS A 116 -9.29 9.61 16.94
C LYS A 116 -10.19 8.42 16.57
N THR A 117 -9.59 7.44 15.92
CA THR A 117 -10.25 6.23 15.42
C THR A 117 -9.41 5.03 15.77
N PHE A 118 -10.05 3.98 16.29
CA PHE A 118 -9.37 2.76 16.65
C PHE A 118 -9.21 1.87 15.41
N TYR A 119 -7.97 1.52 15.07
CA TYR A 119 -7.66 0.60 14.00
C TYR A 119 -7.13 -0.72 14.57
N THR A 120 -7.54 -1.84 13.96
CA THR A 120 -7.02 -3.17 14.31
C THR A 120 -5.75 -3.49 13.54
N THR A 121 -5.60 -2.96 12.32
CA THR A 121 -4.40 -3.21 11.51
C THR A 121 -3.95 -1.95 10.79
N VAL A 122 -2.64 -1.72 10.80
CA VAL A 122 -1.97 -0.72 9.98
C VAL A 122 -1.10 -1.44 8.96
N PHE A 123 -1.32 -1.18 7.68
CA PHE A 123 -0.46 -1.63 6.59
C PHE A 123 0.52 -0.53 6.21
N LEU A 124 1.81 -0.84 6.23
CA LEU A 124 2.89 0.07 5.86
C LEU A 124 3.68 -0.49 4.68
N ALA A 125 4.07 0.37 3.75
CA ALA A 125 5.07 0.09 2.72
C ALA A 125 6.43 0.68 3.11
N HIS A 126 7.17 1.30 2.20
CA HIS A 126 8.41 2.06 2.39
C HIS A 126 9.63 1.26 2.89
N TYR A 127 9.46 0.38 3.84
CA TYR A 127 10.57 -0.33 4.52
C TYR A 127 11.12 -1.51 3.72
N HIS A 128 10.49 -1.88 2.61
CA HIS A 128 10.84 -2.93 1.65
C HIS A 128 10.92 -4.36 2.21
N ALA A 129 11.00 -4.54 3.51
CA ALA A 129 11.07 -5.85 4.16
C ALA A 129 9.75 -6.18 4.87
N ALA A 130 9.26 -7.41 4.74
CA ALA A 130 8.06 -7.86 5.45
C ALA A 130 8.32 -7.94 6.95
N LYS A 131 7.42 -7.36 7.75
CA LYS A 131 7.40 -7.48 9.22
C LYS A 131 5.95 -7.54 9.66
N ILE A 132 5.65 -8.37 10.65
CA ILE A 132 4.37 -8.36 11.38
C ILE A 132 4.71 -8.14 12.85
N GLY A 133 4.04 -7.18 13.47
CA GLY A 133 4.18 -6.89 14.89
C GLY A 133 2.82 -6.74 15.54
N THR A 134 2.50 -7.61 16.50
CA THR A 134 1.33 -7.46 17.37
C THR A 134 1.66 -6.43 18.44
N VAL A 135 0.82 -5.41 18.58
CA VAL A 135 0.99 -4.32 19.55
C VAL A 135 -0.04 -4.39 20.68
N GLY A 136 -1.03 -5.25 20.57
CA GLY A 136 -2.07 -5.46 21.58
C GLY A 136 -3.20 -6.32 21.06
N GLU A 137 -4.22 -6.47 21.86
CA GLU A 137 -5.45 -7.20 21.56
C GLU A 137 -6.67 -6.32 21.85
N MET A 138 -7.68 -6.44 21.01
CA MET A 138 -8.97 -5.80 21.22
C MET A 138 -10.10 -6.71 20.78
N SER A 139 -10.99 -7.06 21.72
CA SER A 139 -12.21 -7.82 21.43
C SER A 139 -11.98 -9.07 20.60
N ASN A 140 -11.03 -9.91 21.01
CA ASN A 140 -10.69 -11.18 20.37
C ASN A 140 -10.03 -11.03 18.97
N THR A 141 -9.41 -9.90 18.71
CA THR A 141 -8.56 -9.71 17.52
C THR A 141 -7.25 -9.04 17.92
N ASP A 142 -6.17 -9.44 17.28
CA ASP A 142 -4.88 -8.79 17.47
C ASP A 142 -4.88 -7.40 16.83
N CYS A 143 -4.23 -6.45 17.51
CA CYS A 143 -3.91 -5.14 16.97
C CYS A 143 -2.51 -5.19 16.38
N GLU A 144 -2.36 -5.01 15.06
CA GLU A 144 -1.15 -5.34 14.35
C GLU A 144 -0.63 -4.21 13.46
N VAL A 145 0.68 -4.17 13.33
CA VAL A 145 1.35 -3.41 12.26
C VAL A 145 1.95 -4.41 11.27
N ILE A 146 1.51 -4.34 10.02
CA ILE A 146 1.96 -5.20 8.94
C ILE A 146 2.74 -4.36 7.93
N VAL A 147 4.05 -4.58 7.87
CA VAL A 147 4.91 -3.98 6.85
C VAL A 147 4.88 -4.85 5.62
N CYS A 148 4.39 -4.27 4.51
CA CYS A 148 4.31 -4.95 3.23
C CYS A 148 5.67 -4.93 2.52
N PRO A 149 6.12 -6.05 1.94
CA PRO A 149 7.35 -6.09 1.16
C PRO A 149 7.20 -5.35 -0.17
N SER A 150 8.32 -5.08 -0.82
CA SER A 150 8.38 -4.41 -2.12
C SER A 150 8.49 -5.43 -3.26
N PHE A 151 7.84 -5.16 -4.39
CA PHE A 151 8.08 -5.87 -5.64
C PHE A 151 9.46 -5.58 -6.24
N VAL A 152 10.10 -4.49 -5.82
CA VAL A 152 11.45 -4.14 -6.25
C VAL A 152 12.44 -4.84 -5.34
N GLY A 153 13.29 -5.66 -5.92
CA GLY A 153 14.40 -6.30 -5.21
C GLY A 153 15.50 -5.32 -4.82
N SER A 154 16.65 -5.86 -4.43
CA SER A 154 17.83 -5.06 -4.12
C SER A 154 18.26 -4.25 -5.34
N CYS A 155 18.59 -2.99 -5.12
CA CYS A 155 19.13 -2.08 -6.09
C CYS A 155 20.40 -1.42 -5.50
N PRO A 156 21.27 -0.77 -6.31
CA PRO A 156 22.50 -0.17 -5.80
C PRO A 156 22.29 0.79 -4.62
N TYR A 157 21.16 1.47 -4.57
CA TYR A 157 20.82 2.33 -3.44
C TYR A 157 20.51 1.52 -2.18
N SER A 158 19.64 0.50 -2.27
CA SER A 158 19.29 -0.34 -1.11
C SER A 158 20.48 -1.15 -0.59
N GLU A 159 21.38 -1.58 -1.47
CA GLU A 159 22.65 -2.22 -1.09
C GLU A 159 23.54 -1.26 -0.32
N LYS A 160 23.69 -0.03 -0.80
CA LYS A 160 24.50 1.00 -0.13
C LYS A 160 24.02 1.27 1.30
N ILE A 161 22.71 1.23 1.55
CA ILE A 161 22.13 1.45 2.89
C ILE A 161 21.86 0.15 3.66
N MET A 162 22.32 -0.99 3.12
CA MET A 162 22.14 -2.35 3.70
C MET A 162 20.69 -2.70 4.04
N LYS A 163 19.74 -2.26 3.20
CA LYS A 163 18.29 -2.49 3.37
C LYS A 163 17.67 -3.21 2.16
N GLY A 164 18.41 -4.10 1.54
CA GLY A 164 17.91 -4.95 0.46
C GLY A 164 16.97 -6.05 0.96
N ALA A 165 15.96 -6.38 0.17
CA ALA A 165 15.07 -7.51 0.39
C ALA A 165 14.76 -8.20 -0.94
N LYS A 166 14.34 -9.47 -0.90
CA LYS A 166 13.87 -10.18 -2.10
C LYS A 166 12.58 -9.54 -2.61
N PRO A 167 12.42 -9.37 -3.96
CA PRO A 167 11.17 -8.89 -4.54
C PRO A 167 10.02 -9.78 -4.09
N SER A 168 8.99 -9.20 -3.51
CA SER A 168 7.89 -9.98 -2.95
C SER A 168 6.65 -9.14 -2.73
N CYS A 169 5.52 -9.83 -2.55
CA CYS A 169 4.28 -9.26 -2.05
C CYS A 169 3.71 -10.15 -0.95
N CYS A 170 2.67 -9.71 -0.28
CA CYS A 170 1.99 -10.51 0.74
C CYS A 170 0.48 -10.60 0.45
N ARG A 171 -0.10 -11.71 0.86
CA ARG A 171 -1.54 -11.91 1.00
C ARG A 171 -1.86 -12.02 2.46
N ASN A 172 -2.79 -11.19 2.93
CA ASN A 172 -3.33 -11.26 4.28
C ASN A 172 -4.74 -11.84 4.21
N ARG A 173 -5.05 -12.77 5.11
CA ARG A 173 -6.37 -13.36 5.23
C ARG A 173 -7.04 -12.86 6.51
N TYR A 174 -8.30 -12.49 6.38
CA TYR A 174 -9.13 -12.09 7.49
C TYR A 174 -10.30 -13.04 7.67
N ASN A 175 -10.66 -13.30 8.92
CA ASN A 175 -11.87 -13.99 9.31
C ASN A 175 -12.82 -12.99 9.98
N GLU A 176 -14.12 -13.10 9.68
CA GLU A 176 -15.14 -12.18 10.20
C GLU A 176 -15.20 -12.11 11.73
N LYS A 177 -14.85 -13.21 12.41
CA LYS A 177 -14.98 -13.32 13.88
C LYS A 177 -13.72 -12.91 14.64
N CYS A 178 -12.53 -13.13 14.06
CA CYS A 178 -11.27 -12.96 14.78
C CYS A 178 -10.23 -12.08 14.05
N GLY A 179 -10.61 -11.40 12.98
CA GLY A 179 -9.73 -10.47 12.29
C GLY A 179 -8.65 -11.15 11.42
N HIS A 180 -7.45 -10.62 11.43
CA HIS A 180 -6.33 -11.15 10.67
C HIS A 180 -5.91 -12.53 11.18
N THR A 181 -5.73 -13.48 10.27
CA THR A 181 -5.43 -14.88 10.61
C THR A 181 -4.21 -15.46 9.92
N GLU A 182 -3.78 -14.86 8.81
CA GLU A 182 -2.68 -15.41 8.01
C GLU A 182 -2.02 -14.32 7.17
N THR A 183 -0.70 -14.29 7.15
CA THR A 183 0.08 -13.58 6.13
C THR A 183 0.93 -14.57 5.36
N TYR A 184 0.72 -14.62 4.05
CA TYR A 184 1.54 -15.41 3.14
C TYR A 184 2.39 -14.51 2.26
N LYS A 185 3.71 -14.72 2.25
CA LYS A 185 4.66 -13.97 1.44
C LYS A 185 4.94 -14.70 0.13
N PHE A 186 4.64 -14.04 -0.98
CA PHE A 186 5.03 -14.50 -2.32
C PHE A 186 6.35 -13.88 -2.72
N ILE A 187 7.34 -14.70 -3.06
CA ILE A 187 8.62 -14.23 -3.60
C ILE A 187 8.48 -14.19 -5.12
N VAL A 188 8.74 -13.04 -5.70
CA VAL A 188 8.83 -12.89 -7.15
C VAL A 188 10.16 -13.52 -7.58
N LYS A 189 10.09 -14.55 -8.42
CA LYS A 189 11.28 -15.18 -8.99
C LYS A 189 11.67 -14.40 -10.24
N ASP A 190 12.96 -14.09 -10.36
CA ASP A 190 13.55 -13.74 -11.64
C ASP A 190 13.62 -15.03 -12.48
N GLU A 191 12.95 -15.03 -13.64
CA GLU A 191 13.11 -16.08 -14.66
C GLU A 191 14.34 -15.77 -15.52
#